data_9da5c26f4000f4ca0612932023fd43fb
#
_entry.id   9da5c26f4000f4ca0612932023fd43fb
#
_cell.length_a   1.000
_cell.length_b   1.000
_cell.length_c   1.000
_cell.angle_alpha   90.00
_cell.angle_beta   90.00
_cell.angle_gamma   90.00
#
_symmetry.space_group_name_H-M   'P 1'
#
loop_
_entity.id
_entity.type
_entity.pdbx_description
1 polymer ?
#
loop_
_entity_poly.entity_id
_entity_poly.type
_entity_poly.pdbx_seq_one_letter_code
_entity_poly.pdbx_strand_id
1 'polypeptide(L)'
;IPHQKKIILQMEKNMLKEENRIFKNLYNELGWKINDATKRDDWRNTKDIISKGRDWIINEVKISELRGRGGAGFSTGLKWSFAPKEVGSRPHYLVINADESEPGTCKDRDILRFEPQKLIEGCLIAAYTVQAHVCYIYIRGEYFNEGKRLQKAINEAYEKKLIGKNASGTGWDFDIYIHYGAGAY
;
A
#
# COMPACT_ATOMS: atom_id res chain seq x y z
N ILE A 1 38.35 13.69 -2.65
CA ILE A 1 37.23 14.60 -3.03
C ILE A 1 36.76 14.39 -4.49
N PRO A 2 37.61 14.25 -5.57
CA PRO A 2 37.10 14.02 -6.93
C PRO A 2 36.41 12.69 -7.09
N HIS A 3 36.85 11.66 -6.39
CA HIS A 3 36.29 10.31 -6.48
C HIS A 3 34.88 10.20 -5.86
N GLN A 4 34.66 10.85 -4.74
CA GLN A 4 33.32 10.93 -4.11
C GLN A 4 32.32 11.69 -4.97
N LYS A 5 32.73 12.81 -5.60
CA LYS A 5 31.85 13.53 -6.54
C LYS A 5 31.47 12.68 -7.75
N LYS A 6 32.39 11.83 -8.23
CA LYS A 6 32.13 10.95 -9.37
C LYS A 6 31.16 9.83 -9.02
N ILE A 7 31.25 9.28 -7.80
CA ILE A 7 30.34 8.27 -7.27
C ILE A 7 28.93 8.86 -7.08
N ILE A 8 28.82 10.05 -6.50
CA ILE A 8 27.55 10.75 -6.30
C ILE A 8 26.88 11.04 -7.65
N LEU A 9 27.62 11.58 -8.64
CA LEU A 9 27.10 11.81 -9.99
C LEU A 9 26.68 10.53 -10.71
N GLN A 10 27.35 9.41 -10.46
CA GLN A 10 27.00 8.11 -11.02
C GLN A 10 25.74 7.51 -10.34
N MET A 11 25.58 7.73 -9.06
CA MET A 11 24.37 7.37 -8.30
C MET A 11 23.17 8.20 -8.76
N GLU A 12 23.32 9.50 -8.98
CA GLU A 12 22.26 10.38 -9.51
C GLU A 12 21.81 9.98 -10.92
N LYS A 13 22.72 9.52 -11.78
CA LYS A 13 22.40 9.01 -13.12
C LYS A 13 21.59 7.70 -13.13
N ASN A 14 21.72 6.91 -12.07
CA ASN A 14 21.03 5.61 -11.94
C ASN A 14 19.74 5.69 -11.12
N MET A 15 19.40 6.85 -10.58
CA MET A 15 18.14 7.03 -9.85
C MET A 15 16.98 7.25 -10.82
N LEU A 16 15.85 6.59 -10.52
CA LEU A 16 14.60 6.87 -11.24
C LEU A 16 14.26 8.36 -11.11
N LYS A 17 13.89 8.97 -12.24
CA LYS A 17 13.36 10.33 -12.23
C LYS A 17 12.16 10.40 -11.29
N GLU A 18 11.97 11.54 -10.63
CA GLU A 18 10.90 11.71 -9.64
C GLU A 18 9.51 11.43 -10.21
N GLU A 19 9.28 11.79 -11.46
CA GLU A 19 8.04 11.52 -12.20
C GLU A 19 7.73 10.02 -12.34
N ASN A 20 8.77 9.16 -12.32
CA ASN A 20 8.66 7.70 -12.45
C ASN A 20 8.65 6.96 -11.11
N ARG A 21 8.69 7.70 -9.99
CA ARG A 21 8.65 7.09 -8.65
C ARG A 21 7.22 6.87 -8.19
N ILE A 22 6.92 5.65 -7.77
CA ILE A 22 5.64 5.31 -7.15
C ILE A 22 5.57 5.92 -5.73
N PHE A 23 6.64 5.74 -4.95
CA PHE A 23 6.77 6.28 -3.60
C PHE A 23 7.54 7.60 -3.63
N LYS A 24 6.82 8.71 -3.64
CA LYS A 24 7.39 10.05 -3.79
C LYS A 24 7.98 10.61 -2.50
N ASN A 25 7.57 10.09 -1.34
CA ASN A 25 7.99 10.61 -0.04
C ASN A 25 9.16 9.86 0.60
N LEU A 26 9.57 8.69 0.11
CA LEU A 26 10.63 7.88 0.74
C LEU A 26 11.98 8.60 0.85
N TYR A 27 12.25 9.57 -0.03
CA TYR A 27 13.54 10.27 -0.10
C TYR A 27 13.48 11.75 0.29
N ASN A 28 12.27 12.32 0.39
CA ASN A 28 12.10 13.77 0.57
C ASN A 28 11.48 14.17 1.92
N GLU A 29 11.01 13.20 2.71
CA GLU A 29 10.39 13.41 4.03
C GLU A 29 9.31 14.52 4.04
N LEU A 30 8.54 14.63 2.96
CA LEU A 30 7.57 15.71 2.73
C LEU A 30 6.33 15.66 3.64
N GLY A 31 6.36 14.81 4.65
CA GLY A 31 5.20 14.58 5.52
C GLY A 31 4.38 13.36 5.09
N TRP A 32 3.90 12.62 6.08
CA TRP A 32 3.16 11.37 5.90
C TRP A 32 1.65 11.51 6.14
N LYS A 33 1.23 12.67 6.67
CA LYS A 33 -0.17 12.93 7.00
C LYS A 33 -1.02 13.07 5.75
N ILE A 34 -2.32 12.89 5.92
CA ILE A 34 -3.30 12.94 4.83
C ILE A 34 -3.21 14.22 3.97
N ASN A 35 -3.01 15.38 4.60
CA ASN A 35 -2.93 16.65 3.87
C ASN A 35 -1.68 16.74 2.97
N ASP A 36 -0.58 16.08 3.34
CA ASP A 36 0.64 16.05 2.54
C ASP A 36 0.56 14.96 1.47
N ALA A 37 -0.04 13.82 1.80
CA ALA A 37 -0.29 12.73 0.87
C ALA A 37 -1.20 13.18 -0.30
N THR A 38 -2.27 13.88 -0.01
CA THR A 38 -3.19 14.40 -1.04
C THR A 38 -2.53 15.44 -1.96
N LYS A 39 -1.56 16.21 -1.48
CA LYS A 39 -0.74 17.09 -2.36
C LYS A 39 0.13 16.31 -3.34
N ARG A 40 0.44 15.04 -3.04
CA ARG A 40 1.19 14.12 -3.91
C ARG A 40 0.29 13.23 -4.75
N ASP A 41 -0.99 13.59 -4.87
CA ASP A 41 -2.03 12.90 -5.62
C ASP A 41 -2.52 11.56 -5.03
N ASP A 42 -2.16 11.23 -3.78
CA ASP A 42 -2.76 10.09 -3.10
C ASP A 42 -4.27 10.34 -2.92
N TRP A 43 -5.09 9.31 -3.08
CA TRP A 43 -6.55 9.34 -3.01
C TRP A 43 -7.27 10.07 -4.16
N ARG A 44 -6.53 10.70 -5.08
CA ARG A 44 -7.09 11.52 -6.14
C ARG A 44 -7.98 10.73 -7.10
N ASN A 45 -7.53 9.55 -7.49
CA ASN A 45 -8.18 8.74 -8.53
C ASN A 45 -8.89 7.50 -7.98
N THR A 46 -8.92 7.30 -6.67
CA THR A 46 -9.43 6.08 -6.03
C THR A 46 -10.86 5.76 -6.43
N LYS A 47 -11.75 6.76 -6.40
CA LYS A 47 -13.14 6.60 -6.80
C LYS A 47 -13.28 6.20 -8.26
N ASP A 48 -12.54 6.84 -9.15
CA ASP A 48 -12.58 6.56 -10.58
C ASP A 48 -12.02 5.17 -10.89
N ILE A 49 -10.95 4.75 -10.21
CA ILE A 49 -10.38 3.42 -10.33
C ILE A 49 -11.41 2.36 -9.94
N ILE A 50 -12.05 2.52 -8.79
CA ILE A 50 -13.05 1.57 -8.29
C ILE A 50 -14.28 1.53 -9.20
N SER A 51 -14.71 2.68 -9.75
CA SER A 51 -15.86 2.76 -10.66
C SER A 51 -15.68 1.96 -11.97
N LYS A 52 -14.43 1.72 -12.38
CA LYS A 52 -14.12 0.88 -13.56
C LYS A 52 -14.31 -0.61 -13.31
N GLY A 53 -14.45 -1.00 -12.06
CA GLY A 53 -14.78 -2.36 -11.65
C GLY A 53 -13.58 -3.29 -11.53
N ARG A 54 -13.85 -4.42 -10.89
CA ARG A 54 -12.87 -5.44 -10.52
C ARG A 54 -12.03 -5.96 -11.69
N ASP A 55 -12.69 -6.35 -12.77
CA ASP A 55 -11.99 -7.00 -13.90
C ASP A 55 -11.04 -6.02 -14.60
N TRP A 56 -11.40 -4.74 -14.67
CA TRP A 56 -10.52 -3.69 -15.17
C TRP A 56 -9.29 -3.51 -14.27
N ILE A 57 -9.48 -3.43 -12.96
CA ILE A 57 -8.36 -3.28 -12.00
C ILE A 57 -7.39 -4.47 -12.12
N ILE A 58 -7.92 -5.71 -12.18
CA ILE A 58 -7.09 -6.91 -12.35
C ILE A 58 -6.29 -6.83 -13.65
N ASN A 59 -6.91 -6.37 -14.74
CA ASN A 59 -6.24 -6.25 -16.02
C ASN A 59 -5.12 -5.21 -15.99
N GLU A 60 -5.35 -4.04 -15.39
CA GLU A 60 -4.31 -3.02 -15.21
C GLU A 60 -3.12 -3.54 -14.39
N VAL A 61 -3.39 -4.27 -13.31
CA VAL A 61 -2.32 -4.88 -12.50
C VAL A 61 -1.59 -5.98 -13.27
N LYS A 62 -2.25 -6.72 -14.18
CA LYS A 62 -1.58 -7.67 -15.08
C LYS A 62 -0.69 -6.96 -16.09
N ILE A 63 -1.19 -5.90 -16.72
CA ILE A 63 -0.44 -5.11 -17.73
C ILE A 63 0.78 -4.44 -17.08
N SER A 64 0.66 -3.99 -15.84
CA SER A 64 1.79 -3.39 -15.09
C SER A 64 2.91 -4.36 -14.76
N GLU A 65 2.69 -5.68 -14.95
CA GLU A 65 3.61 -6.76 -14.59
C GLU A 65 4.07 -6.74 -13.13
N LEU A 66 3.27 -6.11 -12.24
CA LEU A 66 3.57 -6.07 -10.81
C LEU A 66 3.72 -7.47 -10.23
N ARG A 67 4.82 -7.71 -9.54
CA ARG A 67 5.15 -8.97 -8.89
C ARG A 67 5.24 -8.83 -7.39
N GLY A 68 4.96 -9.92 -6.69
CA GLY A 68 5.17 -10.01 -5.25
C GLY A 68 6.62 -9.73 -4.84
N ARG A 69 6.79 -9.05 -3.72
CA ARG A 69 8.09 -8.65 -3.16
C ARG A 69 8.52 -9.47 -1.94
N GLY A 70 7.82 -10.57 -1.69
CA GLY A 70 8.15 -11.52 -0.60
C GLY A 70 9.11 -12.65 -1.00
N GLY A 71 9.81 -12.53 -2.15
CA GLY A 71 10.81 -13.50 -2.62
C GLY A 71 10.35 -14.32 -3.84
N ALA A 72 9.14 -14.86 -3.87
CA ALA A 72 8.66 -15.73 -4.96
C ALA A 72 8.39 -15.01 -6.30
N GLY A 73 8.21 -13.69 -6.28
CA GLY A 73 8.00 -12.90 -7.50
C GLY A 73 6.74 -13.26 -8.28
N PHE A 74 5.71 -13.82 -7.64
CA PHE A 74 4.48 -14.22 -8.32
C PHE A 74 3.73 -13.00 -8.88
N SER A 75 3.11 -13.14 -10.07
CA SER A 75 2.33 -12.07 -10.69
C SER A 75 1.14 -11.67 -9.82
N THR A 76 1.09 -10.40 -9.40
CA THR A 76 0.04 -9.89 -8.51
C THR A 76 -1.32 -9.92 -9.18
N GLY A 77 -1.42 -9.44 -10.45
CA GLY A 77 -2.69 -9.43 -11.17
C GLY A 77 -3.23 -10.83 -11.47
N LEU A 78 -2.34 -11.79 -11.73
CA LEU A 78 -2.74 -13.19 -11.88
C LEU A 78 -3.26 -13.75 -10.54
N LYS A 79 -2.58 -13.47 -9.43
CA LYS A 79 -3.03 -13.89 -8.09
C LYS A 79 -4.40 -13.34 -7.76
N TRP A 80 -4.66 -12.07 -8.04
CA TRP A 80 -5.95 -11.44 -7.78
C TRP A 80 -7.06 -12.03 -8.66
N SER A 81 -6.75 -12.48 -9.88
CA SER A 81 -7.74 -13.11 -10.76
C SER A 81 -8.23 -14.47 -10.26
N PHE A 82 -7.50 -15.11 -9.34
CA PHE A 82 -7.93 -16.37 -8.71
C PHE A 82 -8.94 -16.16 -7.57
N ALA A 83 -9.07 -14.95 -7.05
CA ALA A 83 -10.08 -14.67 -6.03
C ALA A 83 -11.49 -14.92 -6.61
N PRO A 84 -12.40 -15.56 -5.86
CA PRO A 84 -13.77 -15.78 -6.32
C PRO A 84 -14.46 -14.47 -6.73
N LYS A 85 -15.25 -14.51 -7.79
CA LYS A 85 -16.05 -13.36 -8.25
C LYS A 85 -17.25 -13.09 -7.35
N GLU A 86 -17.80 -14.14 -6.78
CA GLU A 86 -18.95 -14.09 -5.90
C GLU A 86 -18.54 -14.46 -4.48
N VAL A 87 -18.95 -13.64 -3.54
CA VAL A 87 -18.80 -13.92 -2.13
C VAL A 87 -19.91 -14.88 -1.74
N GLY A 88 -19.56 -16.14 -1.46
CA GLY A 88 -20.50 -17.13 -0.95
C GLY A 88 -20.92 -16.83 0.50
N SER A 89 -21.25 -17.86 1.26
CA SER A 89 -21.63 -17.73 2.68
C SER A 89 -20.48 -17.34 3.62
N ARG A 90 -19.23 -17.35 3.14
CA ARG A 90 -18.04 -17.01 3.93
C ARG A 90 -17.52 -15.65 3.53
N PRO A 91 -17.29 -14.73 4.50
CA PRO A 91 -16.72 -13.42 4.21
C PRO A 91 -15.28 -13.55 3.68
N HIS A 92 -14.90 -12.64 2.78
CA HIS A 92 -13.52 -12.49 2.34
C HIS A 92 -12.83 -11.47 3.23
N TYR A 93 -11.56 -11.73 3.54
CA TYR A 93 -10.69 -10.82 4.26
C TYR A 93 -9.44 -10.55 3.42
N LEU A 94 -9.01 -9.30 3.44
CA LEU A 94 -7.69 -8.93 2.92
C LEU A 94 -6.70 -8.97 4.09
N VAL A 95 -5.60 -9.71 3.93
CA VAL A 95 -4.52 -9.71 4.91
C VAL A 95 -3.26 -9.18 4.25
N ILE A 96 -2.74 -8.07 4.80
CA ILE A 96 -1.49 -7.46 4.36
C ILE A 96 -0.37 -7.95 5.27
N ASN A 97 0.61 -8.61 4.68
CA ASN A 97 1.83 -8.97 5.36
C ASN A 97 2.76 -7.75 5.44
N ALA A 98 2.90 -7.19 6.64
CA ALA A 98 3.85 -6.15 6.99
C ALA A 98 4.81 -6.63 8.09
N ASP A 99 5.03 -7.95 8.17
CA ASP A 99 6.01 -8.59 9.05
C ASP A 99 7.34 -8.74 8.32
N GLU A 100 8.10 -7.66 8.25
CA GLU A 100 9.41 -7.61 7.62
C GLU A 100 10.48 -8.05 8.61
N SER A 101 10.69 -9.36 8.70
CA SER A 101 11.58 -9.97 9.69
C SER A 101 12.86 -10.53 9.08
N GLU A 102 12.93 -10.74 7.76
CA GLU A 102 14.10 -11.27 7.08
C GLU A 102 15.31 -10.31 7.21
N PRO A 103 16.47 -10.77 7.71
CA PRO A 103 17.65 -9.93 7.84
C PRO A 103 18.07 -9.27 6.51
N GLY A 104 18.38 -7.97 6.56
CA GLY A 104 18.77 -7.19 5.40
C GLY A 104 17.61 -6.67 4.54
N THR A 105 16.36 -7.02 4.86
CA THR A 105 15.18 -6.49 4.18
C THR A 105 14.80 -5.12 4.74
N CYS A 106 14.59 -4.13 3.87
CA CYS A 106 14.30 -2.75 4.26
C CYS A 106 13.39 -2.05 3.24
N LYS A 107 12.15 -2.54 3.07
CA LYS A 107 11.15 -1.99 2.14
C LYS A 107 9.84 -1.63 2.83
N ASP A 108 9.27 -2.53 3.63
CA ASP A 108 7.96 -2.34 4.25
C ASP A 108 8.00 -1.28 5.35
N ARG A 109 9.08 -1.27 6.14
CA ARG A 109 9.30 -0.28 7.19
C ARG A 109 9.26 1.15 6.65
N ASP A 110 9.91 1.39 5.53
CA ASP A 110 9.98 2.71 4.92
C ASP A 110 8.62 3.13 4.33
N ILE A 111 7.88 2.20 3.73
CA ILE A 111 6.50 2.46 3.27
C ILE A 111 5.61 2.85 4.45
N LEU A 112 5.67 2.11 5.56
CA LEU A 112 4.91 2.41 6.78
C LEU A 112 5.26 3.77 7.38
N ARG A 113 6.53 4.19 7.26
CA ARG A 113 7.02 5.47 7.78
C ARG A 113 6.63 6.65 6.92
N PHE A 114 6.78 6.54 5.62
CA PHE A 114 6.76 7.68 4.72
C PHE A 114 5.53 7.74 3.82
N GLU A 115 4.90 6.60 3.53
CA GLU A 115 3.79 6.49 2.58
C GLU A 115 2.59 5.68 3.14
N PRO A 116 2.22 5.86 4.44
CA PRO A 116 1.13 5.07 5.02
C PRO A 116 -0.21 5.32 4.34
N GLN A 117 -0.47 6.53 3.82
CA GLN A 117 -1.71 6.85 3.12
C GLN A 117 -1.82 6.10 1.78
N LYS A 118 -0.71 5.97 1.05
CA LYS A 118 -0.66 5.19 -0.19
C LYS A 118 -0.90 3.69 0.08
N LEU A 119 -0.39 3.18 1.20
CA LEU A 119 -0.66 1.80 1.62
C LEU A 119 -2.16 1.61 1.90
N ILE A 120 -2.79 2.51 2.65
CA ILE A 120 -4.21 2.45 3.00
C ILE A 120 -5.09 2.52 1.75
N GLU A 121 -4.78 3.42 0.83
CA GLU A 121 -5.44 3.52 -0.48
C GLU A 121 -5.34 2.23 -1.28
N GLY A 122 -4.12 1.67 -1.35
CA GLY A 122 -3.87 0.37 -1.99
C GLY A 122 -4.65 -0.78 -1.36
N CYS A 123 -4.83 -0.76 -0.03
CA CYS A 123 -5.66 -1.74 0.68
C CYS A 123 -7.14 -1.64 0.27
N LEU A 124 -7.69 -0.44 0.13
CA LEU A 124 -9.07 -0.25 -0.34
C LEU A 124 -9.26 -0.79 -1.75
N ILE A 125 -8.37 -0.46 -2.69
CA ILE A 125 -8.45 -0.91 -4.08
C ILE A 125 -8.31 -2.45 -4.15
N ALA A 126 -7.37 -3.02 -3.42
CA ALA A 126 -7.16 -4.46 -3.36
C ALA A 126 -8.37 -5.18 -2.73
N ALA A 127 -8.89 -4.66 -1.62
CA ALA A 127 -10.04 -5.21 -0.92
C ALA A 127 -11.28 -5.24 -1.83
N TYR A 128 -11.59 -4.14 -2.50
CA TYR A 128 -12.65 -4.08 -3.50
C TYR A 128 -12.46 -5.16 -4.58
N THR A 129 -11.22 -5.29 -5.07
CA THR A 129 -10.90 -6.24 -6.16
C THR A 129 -11.09 -7.70 -5.74
N VAL A 130 -10.75 -8.07 -4.50
CA VAL A 130 -10.94 -9.44 -3.97
C VAL A 130 -12.26 -9.62 -3.22
N GLN A 131 -13.14 -8.64 -3.27
CA GLN A 131 -14.46 -8.64 -2.62
C GLN A 131 -14.37 -8.78 -1.08
N ALA A 132 -13.42 -8.10 -0.47
CA ALA A 132 -13.25 -8.03 0.98
C ALA A 132 -13.71 -6.67 1.52
N HIS A 133 -14.45 -6.68 2.61
CA HIS A 133 -14.87 -5.47 3.33
C HIS A 133 -13.99 -5.14 4.52
N VAL A 134 -13.10 -6.05 4.88
CA VAL A 134 -12.21 -5.91 6.04
C VAL A 134 -10.78 -6.27 5.65
N CYS A 135 -9.85 -5.43 6.08
CA CYS A 135 -8.42 -5.64 5.93
C CYS A 135 -7.75 -5.74 7.30
N TYR A 136 -6.89 -6.73 7.45
CA TYR A 136 -5.97 -6.83 8.57
C TYR A 136 -4.55 -6.58 8.08
N ILE A 137 -3.85 -5.59 8.67
CA ILE A 137 -2.43 -5.36 8.42
C ILE A 137 -1.67 -6.03 9.55
N TYR A 138 -1.02 -7.16 9.25
CA TYR A 138 -0.18 -7.90 10.18
C TYR A 138 1.21 -7.28 10.16
N ILE A 139 1.52 -6.48 11.19
CA ILE A 139 2.75 -5.73 11.30
C ILE A 139 3.73 -6.42 12.27
N ARG A 140 5.02 -6.37 11.96
CA ARG A 140 6.08 -6.85 12.85
C ARG A 140 5.97 -6.17 14.22
N GLY A 141 6.04 -6.97 15.30
CA GLY A 141 5.86 -6.49 16.67
C GLY A 141 6.85 -5.41 17.07
N GLU A 142 8.09 -5.46 16.56
CA GLU A 142 9.16 -4.49 16.79
C GLU A 142 8.93 -3.15 16.07
N TYR A 143 7.99 -3.10 15.09
CA TYR A 143 7.67 -1.88 14.36
C TYR A 143 6.65 -1.00 15.12
N PHE A 144 6.90 -0.80 16.40
CA PHE A 144 6.00 -0.07 17.29
C PHE A 144 5.73 1.38 16.84
N ASN A 145 6.76 2.11 16.44
CA ASN A 145 6.62 3.49 15.98
C ASN A 145 5.91 3.56 14.62
N GLU A 146 6.24 2.64 13.72
CA GLU A 146 5.60 2.49 12.43
C GLU A 146 4.13 2.14 12.58
N GLY A 147 3.79 1.22 13.49
CA GLY A 147 2.41 0.87 13.80
C GLY A 147 1.60 2.02 14.38
N LYS A 148 2.19 2.80 15.31
CA LYS A 148 1.56 4.02 15.82
C LYS A 148 1.30 5.06 14.72
N ARG A 149 2.25 5.21 13.80
CA ARG A 149 2.09 6.11 12.66
C ARG A 149 0.99 5.64 11.72
N LEU A 150 1.00 4.36 11.38
CA LEU A 150 -0.03 3.74 10.55
C LEU A 150 -1.43 3.89 11.18
N GLN A 151 -1.56 3.65 12.49
CA GLN A 151 -2.84 3.85 13.18
C GLN A 151 -3.34 5.30 13.09
N LYS A 152 -2.44 6.28 13.23
CA LYS A 152 -2.82 7.69 13.04
C LYS A 152 -3.25 7.96 11.61
N ALA A 153 -2.56 7.41 10.62
CA ALA A 153 -2.94 7.56 9.22
C ALA A 153 -4.29 6.92 8.90
N ILE A 154 -4.59 5.76 9.49
CA ILE A 154 -5.91 5.10 9.40
C ILE A 154 -6.99 5.99 10.00
N ASN A 155 -6.76 6.56 11.19
CA ASN A 155 -7.72 7.46 11.82
C ASN A 155 -8.01 8.70 10.95
N GLU A 156 -6.96 9.33 10.38
CA GLU A 156 -7.10 10.45 9.44
C GLU A 156 -7.92 10.05 8.20
N ALA A 157 -7.73 8.82 7.68
CA ALA A 157 -8.49 8.30 6.53
C ALA A 157 -9.98 8.09 6.88
N TYR A 158 -10.30 7.62 8.09
CA TYR A 158 -11.68 7.55 8.58
C TYR A 158 -12.32 8.94 8.73
N GLU A 159 -11.62 9.89 9.34
CA GLU A 159 -12.09 11.27 9.52
C GLU A 159 -12.43 11.93 8.18
N LYS A 160 -11.65 11.65 7.15
CA LYS A 160 -11.86 12.15 5.78
C LYS A 160 -12.85 11.29 4.97
N LYS A 161 -13.45 10.25 5.56
CA LYS A 161 -14.37 9.30 4.89
C LYS A 161 -13.74 8.62 3.66
N LEU A 162 -12.43 8.46 3.67
CA LEU A 162 -11.70 7.74 2.63
C LEU A 162 -11.82 6.23 2.80
N ILE A 163 -12.01 5.77 4.03
CA ILE A 163 -12.35 4.39 4.42
C ILE A 163 -13.55 4.42 5.38
N GLY A 164 -14.05 3.26 5.78
CA GLY A 164 -15.27 3.09 6.55
C GLY A 164 -16.48 2.91 5.65
N LYS A 165 -17.64 3.38 6.11
CA LYS A 165 -18.89 3.30 5.35
C LYS A 165 -18.84 4.18 4.10
N ASN A 166 -19.20 3.62 2.95
CA ASN A 166 -19.15 4.30 1.65
C ASN A 166 -17.75 4.91 1.38
N ALA A 167 -16.71 4.11 1.54
CA ALA A 167 -15.31 4.52 1.44
C ALA A 167 -15.06 5.33 0.16
N SER A 168 -14.47 6.52 0.31
CA SER A 168 -14.18 7.46 -0.82
C SER A 168 -15.39 7.75 -1.73
N GLY A 169 -16.63 7.55 -1.23
CA GLY A 169 -17.84 7.76 -2.03
C GLY A 169 -18.03 6.74 -3.15
N THR A 170 -17.50 5.53 -2.99
CA THR A 170 -17.53 4.45 -4.00
C THR A 170 -18.75 3.52 -3.88
N GLY A 171 -19.53 3.63 -2.79
CA GLY A 171 -20.56 2.67 -2.43
C GLY A 171 -20.04 1.42 -1.73
N TRP A 172 -18.71 1.28 -1.57
CA TRP A 172 -18.07 0.15 -0.91
C TRP A 172 -17.77 0.46 0.55
N ASP A 173 -18.17 -0.41 1.47
CA ASP A 173 -17.82 -0.30 2.88
C ASP A 173 -16.49 -1.03 3.13
N PHE A 174 -15.56 -0.39 3.83
CA PHE A 174 -14.22 -0.94 4.02
C PHE A 174 -13.59 -0.51 5.34
N ASP A 175 -13.18 -1.49 6.13
CA ASP A 175 -12.51 -1.28 7.41
C ASP A 175 -11.10 -1.85 7.45
N ILE A 176 -10.20 -1.20 8.20
CA ILE A 176 -8.81 -1.62 8.38
C ILE A 176 -8.50 -1.77 9.86
N TYR A 177 -7.84 -2.87 10.21
CA TYR A 177 -7.32 -3.16 11.54
C TYR A 177 -5.84 -3.51 11.49
N ILE A 178 -5.09 -3.08 12.49
CA ILE A 178 -3.69 -3.46 12.68
C ILE A 178 -3.63 -4.62 13.66
N HIS A 179 -2.89 -5.66 13.30
CA HIS A 179 -2.54 -6.75 14.19
C HIS A 179 -1.03 -6.81 14.37
N TYR A 180 -0.56 -6.72 15.61
CA TYR A 180 0.87 -6.80 15.92
C TYR A 180 1.29 -8.25 16.03
N GLY A 181 2.32 -8.62 15.26
CA GLY A 181 2.92 -9.93 15.29
C GLY A 181 3.70 -10.18 16.59
N ALA A 182 3.81 -11.45 16.95
CA ALA A 182 4.55 -11.90 18.16
C ALA A 182 5.98 -12.34 17.84
N GLY A 183 6.43 -12.18 16.62
CA GLY A 183 7.73 -12.64 16.11
C GLY A 183 7.58 -13.76 15.07
N ALA A 184 8.44 -13.73 14.04
CA ALA A 184 8.42 -14.71 12.95
C ALA A 184 9.58 -15.73 13.04
N TYR A 185 10.59 -15.45 13.87
CA TYR A 185 11.77 -16.29 14.08
C TYR A 185 12.06 -16.47 15.58
#